data_22b712035acad27ff0a56817e462bc94
#
_entry.id   22b712035acad27ff0a56817e462bc94
#
_cell.length_a   1.000
_cell.length_b   1.000
_cell.length_c   1.000
_cell.angle_alpha   90.00
_cell.angle_beta   90.00
_cell.angle_gamma   90.00
#
_symmetry.space_group_name_H-M   'P 1'
#
loop_
_entity.id
_entity.type
_entity.pdbx_description
1 polymer ?
#
loop_
_entity_poly.entity_id
_entity_poly.type
_entity_poly.pdbx_seq_one_letter_code
_entity_poly.pdbx_strand_id
1 'polypeptide(L)'
;GTCGYGFEHFASYWKKYKSTIQTKGDFKKAANDAGDDIDKLPEYMKRLDWKAFSIVRIPYELIPEGFMDDQQVARSRATMHNGIYQMEYGACFTSDSQGFFKRSLIEGCVAHDRNCQSQGWPAWCDTPFDPLTRGNPDLKYVFGIDPASEQDNFALIIIEIHPEHHRLVYSWTTNKKDFQSRKKIGLTDDNDYYSFCCRKIRELYKVFPCVRIGIDSQGGGFAIAEGLRDSDKLHVGERP
;
A
#
# COMPACT_ATOMS: atom_id res chain seq x y z
N GLY A 1 7.13 15.51 9.23
CA GLY A 1 6.78 14.32 8.45
C GLY A 1 7.80 14.04 7.35
N THR A 2 7.95 12.80 6.97
CA THR A 2 8.81 12.37 5.86
C THR A 2 8.11 12.69 4.53
N CYS A 3 8.87 13.09 3.52
CA CYS A 3 8.35 13.29 2.19
C CYS A 3 7.94 11.96 1.57
N GLY A 4 6.87 11.99 0.78
CA GLY A 4 6.36 10.88 0.02
C GLY A 4 6.24 11.22 -1.46
N TYR A 5 5.28 10.61 -2.13
CA TYR A 5 5.01 10.93 -3.54
C TYR A 5 4.31 12.27 -3.71
N GLY A 6 4.58 12.94 -4.83
CA GLY A 6 4.04 14.27 -5.15
C GLY A 6 2.52 14.36 -5.30
N PHE A 7 1.83 13.21 -5.37
CA PHE A 7 0.36 13.10 -5.41
C PHE A 7 -0.27 12.84 -4.03
N GLU A 8 0.51 12.59 -2.99
CA GLU A 8 0.01 12.34 -1.65
C GLU A 8 -0.48 13.60 -0.94
N HIS A 9 -1.29 13.42 0.09
CA HIS A 9 -1.90 14.50 0.86
C HIS A 9 -0.86 15.48 1.41
N PHE A 10 0.24 14.97 1.96
CA PHE A 10 1.30 15.81 2.51
C PHE A 10 1.95 16.70 1.44
N ALA A 11 2.22 16.16 0.24
CA ALA A 11 2.74 16.94 -0.86
C ALA A 11 1.75 18.02 -1.34
N SER A 12 0.45 17.72 -1.32
CA SER A 12 -0.59 18.70 -1.63
C SER A 12 -0.60 19.86 -0.63
N TYR A 13 -0.57 19.55 0.69
CA TYR A 13 -0.47 20.58 1.72
C TYR A 13 0.81 21.41 1.60
N TRP A 14 1.94 20.77 1.36
CA TRP A 14 3.21 21.47 1.13
C TRP A 14 3.11 22.46 -0.02
N LYS A 15 2.56 22.06 -1.16
CA LYS A 15 2.37 22.92 -2.33
C LYS A 15 1.47 24.11 -1.99
N LYS A 16 0.34 23.88 -1.33
CA LYS A 16 -0.60 24.90 -0.90
C LYS A 16 0.05 25.92 0.03
N TYR A 17 0.74 25.47 1.07
CA TYR A 17 1.42 26.35 2.03
C TYR A 17 2.55 27.13 1.37
N LYS A 18 3.36 26.46 0.55
CA LYS A 18 4.43 27.12 -0.21
C LYS A 18 3.86 28.20 -1.12
N SER A 19 2.83 27.93 -1.87
CA SER A 19 2.18 28.89 -2.76
C SER A 19 1.58 30.06 -1.96
N THR A 20 0.88 29.79 -0.86
CA THR A 20 0.34 30.83 0.03
C THR A 20 1.43 31.77 0.54
N ILE A 21 2.57 31.26 0.99
CA ILE A 21 3.70 32.06 1.46
C ILE A 21 4.31 32.86 0.31
N GLN A 22 4.57 32.24 -0.83
CA GLN A 22 5.20 32.86 -1.99
C GLN A 22 4.33 33.96 -2.62
N THR A 23 3.02 33.78 -2.62
CA THR A 23 2.07 34.76 -3.16
C THR A 23 1.63 35.80 -2.12
N LYS A 24 2.18 35.74 -0.90
CA LYS A 24 1.84 36.64 0.21
C LYS A 24 0.33 36.71 0.50
N GLY A 25 -0.35 35.59 0.37
CA GLY A 25 -1.78 35.50 0.64
C GLY A 25 -2.69 35.91 -0.54
N ASP A 26 -2.15 36.04 -1.74
CA ASP A 26 -2.99 36.09 -2.95
C ASP A 26 -3.57 34.72 -3.24
N PHE A 27 -4.73 34.44 -2.65
CA PHE A 27 -5.36 33.14 -2.70
C PHE A 27 -5.77 32.71 -4.12
N LYS A 28 -6.09 33.65 -5.00
CA LYS A 28 -6.41 33.32 -6.40
C LYS A 28 -5.19 32.73 -7.09
N LYS A 29 -4.05 33.38 -6.91
CA LYS A 29 -2.78 32.91 -7.46
C LYS A 29 -2.34 31.62 -6.80
N ALA A 30 -2.47 31.53 -5.45
CA ALA A 30 -2.13 30.32 -4.71
C ALA A 30 -2.96 29.10 -5.11
N ALA A 31 -4.26 29.26 -5.34
CA ALA A 31 -5.15 28.21 -5.80
C ALA A 31 -4.79 27.74 -7.22
N ASN A 32 -4.56 28.68 -8.13
CA ASN A 32 -4.17 28.38 -9.51
C ASN A 32 -2.81 27.63 -9.55
N ASP A 33 -1.82 28.11 -8.78
CA ASP A 33 -0.50 27.49 -8.72
C ASP A 33 -0.55 26.06 -8.09
N ALA A 34 -1.51 25.82 -7.20
CA ALA A 34 -1.73 24.51 -6.59
C ALA A 34 -2.63 23.58 -7.42
N GLY A 35 -3.26 24.11 -8.49
CA GLY A 35 -4.22 23.36 -9.30
C GLY A 35 -5.56 23.14 -8.60
N ASP A 36 -5.88 23.96 -7.60
CA ASP A 36 -7.14 23.90 -6.86
C ASP A 36 -8.18 24.86 -7.44
N ASP A 37 -9.44 24.46 -7.40
CA ASP A 37 -10.56 25.34 -7.69
C ASP A 37 -10.79 26.27 -6.49
N ILE A 38 -10.63 27.59 -6.70
CA ILE A 38 -10.74 28.59 -5.65
C ILE A 38 -12.14 28.59 -5.01
N ASP A 39 -13.16 28.26 -5.76
CA ASP A 39 -14.53 28.25 -5.26
C ASP A 39 -14.80 27.07 -4.32
N LYS A 40 -13.97 26.03 -4.41
CA LYS A 40 -13.99 24.87 -3.51
C LYS A 40 -13.11 25.01 -2.27
N LEU A 41 -12.32 26.09 -2.17
CA LEU A 41 -11.53 26.32 -0.98
C LEU A 41 -12.43 26.64 0.22
N PRO A 42 -12.23 26.02 1.37
CA PRO A 42 -12.96 26.35 2.59
C PRO A 42 -12.84 27.84 2.91
N GLU A 43 -13.92 28.45 3.37
CA GLU A 43 -13.98 29.91 3.63
C GLU A 43 -12.90 30.39 4.60
N TYR A 44 -12.54 29.53 5.58
CA TYR A 44 -11.47 29.86 6.51
C TYR A 44 -10.09 29.98 5.84
N MET A 45 -9.83 29.24 4.76
CA MET A 45 -8.58 29.33 4.01
C MET A 45 -8.48 30.60 3.18
N LYS A 46 -9.63 31.16 2.79
CA LYS A 46 -9.69 32.43 2.04
C LYS A 46 -9.32 33.65 2.89
N ARG A 47 -9.30 33.51 4.24
CA ARG A 47 -9.05 34.58 5.20
C ARG A 47 -7.75 34.41 5.99
N LEU A 48 -6.95 33.41 5.71
CA LEU A 48 -5.74 33.13 6.48
C LEU A 48 -4.64 34.14 6.15
N ASP A 49 -4.02 34.70 7.19
CA ASP A 49 -2.79 35.48 7.04
C ASP A 49 -1.65 34.57 6.62
N TRP A 50 -1.00 34.84 5.50
CA TRP A 50 0.15 34.09 5.02
C TRP A 50 1.29 33.99 6.04
N LYS A 51 1.42 34.96 6.95
CA LYS A 51 2.39 34.94 8.04
C LYS A 51 2.13 33.90 9.10
N ALA A 52 0.91 33.33 9.14
CA ALA A 52 0.56 32.25 10.03
C ALA A 52 1.08 30.88 9.50
N PHE A 53 1.60 30.85 8.27
CA PHE A 53 2.13 29.63 7.66
C PHE A 53 3.64 29.63 7.69
N SER A 54 4.20 28.47 8.01
CA SER A 54 5.62 28.20 7.86
C SER A 54 5.83 26.83 7.24
N ILE A 55 6.86 26.72 6.42
CA ILE A 55 7.33 25.44 5.89
C ILE A 55 8.83 25.34 6.15
N VAL A 56 9.26 24.19 6.60
CA VAL A 56 10.67 23.90 6.85
C VAL A 56 11.02 22.63 6.07
N ARG A 57 12.12 22.70 5.34
CA ARG A 57 12.72 21.55 4.66
C ARG A 57 14.14 21.36 5.15
N ILE A 58 14.42 20.20 5.73
CA ILE A 58 15.75 19.87 6.27
C ILE A 58 16.22 18.59 5.56
N PRO A 59 16.91 18.68 4.42
CA PRO A 59 17.57 17.53 3.81
C PRO A 59 18.80 17.14 4.62
N TYR A 60 19.26 15.88 4.42
CA TYR A 60 20.43 15.34 5.12
C TYR A 60 21.67 16.25 5.04
N GLU A 61 21.91 16.88 3.91
CA GLU A 61 23.05 17.79 3.70
C GLU A 61 23.06 19.03 4.62
N LEU A 62 21.93 19.37 5.24
CA LEU A 62 21.80 20.46 6.21
C LEU A 62 21.83 19.98 7.66
N ILE A 63 21.93 18.68 7.88
CA ILE A 63 22.03 18.11 9.23
C ILE A 63 23.49 18.22 9.69
N PRO A 64 23.76 18.66 10.94
CA PRO A 64 25.11 18.73 11.47
C PRO A 64 25.81 17.37 11.43
N GLU A 65 27.10 17.37 11.11
CA GLU A 65 27.95 16.18 11.11
C GLU A 65 27.88 15.44 12.46
N GLY A 66 27.77 14.12 12.41
CA GLY A 66 27.66 13.27 13.59
C GLY A 66 26.27 13.17 14.22
N PHE A 67 25.27 13.88 13.68
CA PHE A 67 23.88 13.75 14.15
C PHE A 67 23.19 12.48 13.61
N MET A 68 23.59 12.01 12.45
CA MET A 68 23.17 10.73 11.85
C MET A 68 24.41 9.88 11.57
N ASP A 69 24.21 8.57 11.42
CA ASP A 69 25.27 7.67 10.98
C ASP A 69 25.54 7.88 9.47
N ASP A 70 26.60 8.63 9.17
CA ASP A 70 27.00 8.96 7.81
C ASP A 70 27.35 7.72 6.98
N GLN A 71 27.85 6.65 7.62
CA GLN A 71 28.14 5.38 6.94
C GLN A 71 26.85 4.68 6.52
N GLN A 72 25.84 4.72 7.38
CA GLN A 72 24.52 4.17 7.04
C GLN A 72 23.86 4.96 5.92
N VAL A 73 23.94 6.29 5.93
CA VAL A 73 23.42 7.14 4.85
C VAL A 73 24.13 6.84 3.54
N ALA A 74 25.46 6.71 3.56
CA ALA A 74 26.23 6.34 2.37
C ALA A 74 25.86 4.96 1.81
N ARG A 75 25.64 3.96 2.69
CA ARG A 75 25.15 2.64 2.27
C ARG A 75 23.75 2.74 1.67
N SER A 76 22.84 3.46 2.32
CA SER A 76 21.48 3.69 1.81
C SER A 76 21.51 4.36 0.43
N ARG A 77 22.37 5.35 0.23
CA ARG A 77 22.53 6.00 -1.08
C ARG A 77 23.02 5.05 -2.18
N ALA A 78 23.87 4.09 -1.83
CA ALA A 78 24.40 3.11 -2.77
C ALA A 78 23.43 1.97 -3.10
N THR A 79 22.50 1.65 -2.18
CA THR A 79 21.63 0.46 -2.29
C THR A 79 20.17 0.77 -2.55
N MET A 80 19.69 1.96 -2.16
CA MET A 80 18.30 2.36 -2.35
C MET A 80 18.06 2.90 -3.75
N HIS A 81 16.83 2.73 -4.23
CA HIS A 81 16.36 3.45 -5.41
C HIS A 81 16.42 4.97 -5.17
N ASN A 82 16.94 5.73 -6.15
CA ASN A 82 17.18 7.16 -5.97
C ASN A 82 15.95 7.96 -5.54
N GLY A 83 14.75 7.63 -6.04
CA GLY A 83 13.51 8.28 -5.62
C GLY A 83 13.23 8.08 -4.13
N ILE A 84 13.43 6.88 -3.61
CA ILE A 84 13.26 6.56 -2.20
C ILE A 84 14.31 7.29 -1.36
N TYR A 85 15.58 7.27 -1.80
CA TYR A 85 16.64 8.03 -1.14
C TYR A 85 16.33 9.52 -1.05
N GLN A 86 15.81 10.12 -2.13
CA GLN A 86 15.41 11.53 -2.12
C GLN A 86 14.22 11.83 -1.19
N MET A 87 13.29 10.89 -1.02
CA MET A 87 12.21 11.05 -0.05
C MET A 87 12.73 10.98 1.39
N GLU A 88 13.54 9.99 1.70
CA GLU A 88 13.99 9.71 3.07
C GLU A 88 15.08 10.69 3.55
N TYR A 89 16.06 10.97 2.71
CA TYR A 89 17.23 11.77 3.07
C TYR A 89 17.28 13.16 2.41
N GLY A 90 16.76 13.27 1.21
CA GLY A 90 16.73 14.54 0.47
C GLY A 90 15.58 15.45 0.84
N ALA A 91 14.63 14.99 1.67
CA ALA A 91 13.40 15.71 2.01
C ALA A 91 12.70 16.27 0.75
N CYS A 92 12.62 15.46 -0.30
CA CYS A 92 12.01 15.80 -1.58
C CYS A 92 10.77 14.96 -1.84
N PHE A 93 9.72 15.59 -2.37
CA PHE A 93 8.61 14.85 -2.95
C PHE A 93 9.02 14.37 -4.34
N THR A 94 8.85 13.08 -4.58
CA THR A 94 9.16 12.48 -5.88
C THR A 94 7.94 12.40 -6.77
N SER A 95 8.13 12.50 -8.07
CA SER A 95 7.06 12.25 -9.04
C SER A 95 6.85 10.74 -9.22
N ASP A 96 5.70 10.36 -9.74
CA ASP A 96 5.38 8.96 -10.08
C ASP A 96 6.41 8.34 -11.05
N SER A 97 7.00 9.17 -11.92
CA SER A 97 8.07 8.74 -12.83
C SER A 97 9.38 8.38 -12.12
N GLN A 98 9.57 8.80 -10.88
CA GLN A 98 10.72 8.51 -10.03
C GLN A 98 10.42 7.43 -8.99
N GLY A 99 9.21 6.92 -8.92
CA GLY A 99 8.83 5.79 -8.08
C GLY A 99 9.52 4.49 -8.50
N PHE A 100 9.63 3.54 -7.57
CA PHE A 100 10.21 2.23 -7.85
C PHE A 100 9.41 1.51 -8.96
N PHE A 101 8.09 1.59 -8.91
CA PHE A 101 7.19 1.12 -9.97
C PHE A 101 6.53 2.32 -10.64
N LYS A 102 6.77 2.48 -11.94
CA LYS A 102 6.08 3.51 -12.73
C LYS A 102 4.61 3.11 -12.90
N ARG A 103 3.71 4.06 -12.71
CA ARG A 103 2.27 3.83 -12.87
C ARG A 103 1.93 3.25 -14.25
N SER A 104 2.55 3.75 -15.31
CA SER A 104 2.36 3.21 -16.66
C SER A 104 2.76 1.74 -16.82
N LEU A 105 3.75 1.26 -16.05
CA LEU A 105 4.10 -0.16 -16.03
C LEU A 105 3.06 -0.98 -15.27
N ILE A 106 2.57 -0.46 -14.14
CA ILE A 106 1.49 -1.11 -13.38
C ILE A 106 0.23 -1.22 -14.24
N GLU A 107 -0.17 -0.12 -14.88
CA GLU A 107 -1.33 -0.09 -15.79
C GLU A 107 -1.14 -1.06 -16.98
N GLY A 108 0.07 -1.17 -17.52
CA GLY A 108 0.41 -2.13 -18.58
C GLY A 108 0.38 -3.60 -18.15
N CYS A 109 0.47 -3.88 -16.84
CA CYS A 109 0.36 -5.23 -16.28
C CYS A 109 -1.08 -5.66 -15.98
N VAL A 110 -2.06 -4.74 -16.05
CA VAL A 110 -3.47 -5.07 -15.81
C VAL A 110 -3.99 -5.85 -17.01
N ALA A 111 -4.35 -7.12 -16.77
CA ALA A 111 -5.02 -7.95 -17.76
C ALA A 111 -6.49 -7.49 -17.87
N HIS A 112 -6.88 -7.04 -19.04
CA HIS A 112 -8.26 -6.68 -19.33
C HIS A 112 -9.00 -7.89 -19.88
N ASP A 113 -10.19 -8.14 -19.37
CA ASP A 113 -11.09 -9.08 -20.02
C ASP A 113 -11.43 -8.55 -21.43
N ARG A 114 -11.43 -9.44 -22.41
CA ARG A 114 -11.82 -9.11 -23.80
C ARG A 114 -13.23 -8.50 -23.86
N ASN A 115 -14.10 -8.85 -22.93
CA ASN A 115 -15.44 -8.29 -22.81
C ASN A 115 -15.44 -6.79 -22.47
N CYS A 116 -14.48 -6.32 -21.68
CA CYS A 116 -14.36 -4.90 -21.34
C CYS A 116 -13.94 -4.06 -22.56
N GLN A 117 -13.05 -4.59 -23.37
CA GLN A 117 -12.64 -3.93 -24.61
C GLN A 117 -13.80 -3.86 -25.63
N SER A 118 -14.63 -4.90 -25.72
CA SER A 118 -15.80 -4.93 -26.60
C SER A 118 -16.90 -3.95 -26.17
N GLN A 119 -16.93 -3.56 -24.90
CA GLN A 119 -17.87 -2.58 -24.34
C GLN A 119 -17.36 -1.14 -24.43
N GLY A 120 -16.18 -0.92 -25.01
CA GLY A 120 -15.59 0.42 -25.16
C GLY A 120 -15.08 1.02 -23.85
N TRP A 121 -14.87 0.21 -22.82
CA TRP A 121 -14.32 0.64 -21.56
C TRP A 121 -12.82 0.94 -21.70
N PRO A 122 -12.33 2.03 -21.10
CA PRO A 122 -10.90 2.32 -21.14
C PRO A 122 -10.10 1.19 -20.47
N ALA A 123 -8.89 0.96 -20.95
CA ALA A 123 -8.00 -0.08 -20.49
C ALA A 123 -7.70 -0.05 -18.96
N TRP A 124 -7.97 1.08 -18.30
CA TRP A 124 -7.73 1.31 -16.86
C TRP A 124 -9.03 1.36 -16.04
N CYS A 125 -10.16 1.03 -16.65
CA CYS A 125 -11.40 1.10 -15.90
C CYS A 125 -11.47 -0.04 -14.89
N ASP A 126 -12.15 0.23 -13.78
CA ASP A 126 -12.38 -0.69 -12.67
C ASP A 126 -13.22 -1.90 -13.11
N THR A 127 -12.60 -2.79 -13.85
CA THR A 127 -13.17 -4.13 -14.00
C THR A 127 -13.14 -4.78 -12.64
N PRO A 128 -14.27 -5.27 -12.14
CA PRO A 128 -14.26 -6.03 -10.90
C PRO A 128 -13.28 -7.18 -11.06
N PHE A 129 -12.30 -7.24 -10.19
CA PHE A 129 -11.40 -8.38 -10.10
C PHE A 129 -12.22 -9.61 -9.74
N ASP A 130 -12.26 -10.59 -10.65
CA ASP A 130 -12.94 -11.86 -10.42
C ASP A 130 -11.91 -12.90 -9.91
N PRO A 131 -11.87 -13.14 -8.58
CA PRO A 131 -10.91 -14.05 -8.00
C PRO A 131 -11.22 -15.49 -8.36
N LEU A 132 -10.20 -16.27 -8.69
CA LEU A 132 -10.35 -17.71 -8.83
C LEU A 132 -10.75 -18.33 -7.48
N THR A 133 -11.71 -19.23 -7.50
CA THR A 133 -12.13 -20.00 -6.32
C THR A 133 -11.26 -21.22 -6.05
N ARG A 134 -10.52 -21.67 -7.06
CA ARG A 134 -9.62 -22.85 -7.02
C ARG A 134 -8.49 -22.68 -8.02
N GLY A 135 -7.31 -23.15 -7.66
CA GLY A 135 -6.14 -23.24 -8.54
C GLY A 135 -6.22 -24.42 -9.51
N ASN A 136 -5.52 -24.31 -10.63
CA ASN A 136 -5.26 -25.43 -11.54
C ASN A 136 -4.21 -26.35 -10.88
N PRO A 137 -4.46 -27.67 -10.75
CA PRO A 137 -3.53 -28.61 -10.13
C PRO A 137 -2.19 -28.74 -10.87
N ASP A 138 -2.14 -28.40 -12.15
CA ASP A 138 -0.93 -28.47 -12.97
C ASP A 138 -0.03 -27.22 -12.85
N LEU A 139 -0.52 -26.19 -12.17
CA LEU A 139 0.20 -24.94 -11.98
C LEU A 139 0.66 -24.79 -10.52
N LYS A 140 1.62 -23.90 -10.31
CA LYS A 140 2.15 -23.54 -8.99
C LYS A 140 1.68 -22.18 -8.55
N TYR A 141 1.48 -22.01 -7.25
CA TYR A 141 0.99 -20.78 -6.66
C TYR A 141 1.90 -20.34 -5.51
N VAL A 142 2.00 -19.03 -5.33
CA VAL A 142 2.68 -18.40 -4.19
C VAL A 142 1.68 -17.50 -3.49
N PHE A 143 1.65 -17.58 -2.16
CA PHE A 143 0.86 -16.69 -1.33
C PHE A 143 1.75 -15.58 -0.78
N GLY A 144 1.28 -14.34 -0.89
CA GLY A 144 1.86 -13.17 -0.26
C GLY A 144 0.92 -12.67 0.84
N ILE A 145 1.44 -12.49 2.05
CA ILE A 145 0.65 -12.10 3.22
C ILE A 145 1.30 -10.89 3.88
N ASP A 146 0.50 -9.84 4.03
CA ASP A 146 0.81 -8.65 4.81
C ASP A 146 -0.10 -8.62 6.04
N PRO A 147 0.40 -9.05 7.22
CA PRO A 147 -0.38 -9.13 8.44
C PRO A 147 -0.51 -7.76 9.07
N ALA A 148 -1.72 -7.22 9.07
CA ALA A 148 -1.98 -5.98 9.78
C ALA A 148 -2.11 -6.18 11.28
N SER A 149 -1.72 -5.15 12.03
CA SER A 149 -1.97 -5.03 13.45
C SER A 149 -3.35 -4.40 13.72
N GLU A 150 -3.45 -3.24 14.32
CA GLU A 150 -4.73 -2.72 14.81
C GLU A 150 -5.46 -1.75 13.89
N GLN A 151 -4.76 -1.00 13.07
CA GLN A 151 -5.34 0.08 12.27
C GLN A 151 -5.40 -0.23 10.76
N ASP A 152 -4.54 -1.12 10.29
CA ASP A 152 -4.45 -1.47 8.88
C ASP A 152 -5.22 -2.76 8.55
N ASN A 153 -5.40 -3.03 7.28
CA ASN A 153 -6.04 -4.24 6.81
C ASN A 153 -5.01 -5.36 6.66
N PHE A 154 -5.35 -6.54 7.13
CA PHE A 154 -4.66 -7.77 6.72
C PHE A 154 -4.90 -7.97 5.23
N ALA A 155 -3.85 -8.22 4.47
CA ALA A 155 -3.92 -8.50 3.05
C ALA A 155 -3.31 -9.86 2.71
N LEU A 156 -3.99 -10.59 1.83
CA LEU A 156 -3.52 -11.85 1.26
C LEU A 156 -3.72 -11.82 -0.25
N ILE A 157 -2.68 -12.17 -0.98
CA ILE A 157 -2.72 -12.32 -2.43
C ILE A 157 -2.24 -13.72 -2.82
N ILE A 158 -2.77 -14.24 -3.93
CA ILE A 158 -2.29 -15.47 -4.56
C ILE A 158 -1.83 -15.15 -5.97
N ILE A 159 -0.61 -15.56 -6.27
CA ILE A 159 0.03 -15.38 -7.57
C ILE A 159 0.21 -16.77 -8.21
N GLU A 160 -0.33 -16.92 -9.40
CA GLU A 160 -0.13 -18.06 -10.28
C GLU A 160 1.20 -17.90 -11.04
N ILE A 161 2.02 -18.95 -11.01
CA ILE A 161 3.37 -18.91 -11.61
C ILE A 161 3.33 -19.57 -12.98
N HIS A 162 3.66 -18.80 -14.00
CA HIS A 162 3.90 -19.29 -15.35
C HIS A 162 5.38 -19.09 -15.72
N PRO A 163 5.90 -19.84 -16.70
CA PRO A 163 7.30 -19.70 -17.13
C PRO A 163 7.68 -18.30 -17.60
N GLU A 164 6.76 -17.59 -18.25
CA GLU A 164 7.04 -16.29 -18.88
C GLU A 164 6.40 -15.11 -18.15
N HIS A 165 5.44 -15.34 -17.27
CA HIS A 165 4.74 -14.29 -16.54
C HIS A 165 4.16 -14.80 -15.24
N HIS A 166 3.73 -13.89 -14.37
CA HIS A 166 3.00 -14.21 -13.14
C HIS A 166 1.65 -13.50 -13.18
N ARG A 167 0.63 -14.17 -12.64
CA ARG A 167 -0.73 -13.63 -12.64
C ARG A 167 -1.28 -13.55 -11.23
N LEU A 168 -1.79 -12.39 -10.84
CA LEU A 168 -2.59 -12.26 -9.64
C LEU A 168 -3.96 -12.91 -9.89
N VAL A 169 -4.30 -13.94 -9.10
CA VAL A 169 -5.52 -14.71 -9.30
C VAL A 169 -6.48 -14.65 -8.11
N TYR A 170 -6.01 -14.20 -6.96
CA TYR A 170 -6.82 -14.05 -5.77
C TYR A 170 -6.31 -12.90 -4.91
N SER A 171 -7.24 -12.15 -4.32
CA SER A 171 -6.95 -11.12 -3.33
C SER A 171 -8.02 -11.14 -2.26
N TRP A 172 -7.60 -11.02 -1.00
CA TRP A 172 -8.49 -10.95 0.14
C TRP A 172 -7.93 -10.00 1.18
N THR A 173 -8.81 -9.18 1.73
CA THR A 173 -8.48 -8.24 2.80
C THR A 173 -9.48 -8.34 3.93
N THR A 174 -9.05 -8.12 5.15
CA THR A 174 -9.89 -8.06 6.35
C THR A 174 -9.25 -7.22 7.43
N ASN A 175 -10.02 -6.86 8.45
CA ASN A 175 -9.52 -6.16 9.63
C ASN A 175 -10.25 -6.64 10.89
N LYS A 176 -9.77 -6.20 12.07
CA LYS A 176 -10.38 -6.57 13.35
C LYS A 176 -11.86 -6.20 13.48
N LYS A 177 -12.30 -5.09 12.90
CA LYS A 177 -13.70 -4.66 12.92
C LYS A 177 -14.59 -5.60 12.10
N ASP A 178 -14.10 -6.01 10.93
CA ASP A 178 -14.79 -6.98 10.07
C ASP A 178 -14.90 -8.35 10.78
N PHE A 179 -13.82 -8.83 11.39
CA PHE A 179 -13.83 -10.05 12.20
C PHE A 179 -14.86 -9.96 13.35
N GLN A 180 -14.84 -8.87 14.13
CA GLN A 180 -15.79 -8.68 15.23
C GLN A 180 -17.25 -8.66 14.75
N SER A 181 -17.51 -8.02 13.62
CA SER A 181 -18.84 -7.99 13.00
C SER A 181 -19.28 -9.40 12.59
N ARG A 182 -18.41 -10.18 11.95
CA ARG A 182 -18.68 -11.57 11.55
C ARG A 182 -18.93 -12.47 12.76
N LYS A 183 -18.12 -12.34 13.81
CA LYS A 183 -18.27 -13.09 15.06
C LYS A 183 -19.60 -12.79 15.74
N LYS A 184 -20.00 -11.52 15.77
CA LYS A 184 -21.26 -11.09 16.39
C LYS A 184 -22.51 -11.69 15.73
N ILE A 185 -22.46 -11.95 14.43
CA ILE A 185 -23.57 -12.55 13.66
C ILE A 185 -23.38 -14.05 13.41
N GLY A 186 -22.40 -14.70 14.07
CA GLY A 186 -22.20 -16.15 14.01
C GLY A 186 -21.61 -16.65 12.68
N LEU A 187 -20.95 -15.81 11.90
CA LEU A 187 -20.29 -16.21 10.65
C LEU A 187 -18.87 -16.74 10.85
N THR A 188 -18.36 -16.74 12.07
CA THR A 188 -17.08 -17.35 12.42
C THR A 188 -17.08 -17.79 13.87
N ASP A 189 -16.52 -18.96 14.14
CA ASP A 189 -16.33 -19.54 15.47
C ASP A 189 -14.90 -19.31 16.00
N ASP A 190 -14.06 -18.63 15.24
CA ASP A 190 -12.68 -18.39 15.62
C ASP A 190 -12.58 -17.57 16.92
N ASN A 191 -11.65 -17.96 17.78
CA ASN A 191 -11.47 -17.34 19.08
C ASN A 191 -10.93 -15.92 18.97
N ASP A 192 -9.99 -15.68 18.05
CA ASP A 192 -9.31 -14.43 17.86
C ASP A 192 -9.11 -14.11 16.37
N TYR A 193 -8.71 -12.87 16.10
CA TYR A 193 -8.52 -12.33 14.75
C TYR A 193 -7.44 -13.08 13.94
N TYR A 194 -6.32 -13.43 14.57
CA TYR A 194 -5.24 -14.13 13.87
C TYR A 194 -5.61 -15.58 13.56
N SER A 195 -6.35 -16.25 14.45
CA SER A 195 -6.91 -17.57 14.18
C SER A 195 -7.86 -17.55 12.99
N PHE A 196 -8.71 -16.53 12.88
CA PHE A 196 -9.58 -16.30 11.72
C PHE A 196 -8.76 -16.13 10.42
N CYS A 197 -7.70 -15.33 10.44
CA CYS A 197 -6.82 -15.15 9.29
C CYS A 197 -6.08 -16.45 8.91
N CYS A 198 -5.54 -17.18 9.89
CA CYS A 198 -4.90 -18.49 9.66
C CYS A 198 -5.87 -19.51 9.04
N ARG A 199 -7.12 -19.54 9.49
CA ARG A 199 -8.16 -20.41 8.90
C ARG A 199 -8.36 -20.08 7.42
N LYS A 200 -8.47 -18.80 7.08
CA LYS A 200 -8.62 -18.38 5.69
C LYS A 200 -7.43 -18.81 4.82
N ILE A 201 -6.21 -18.67 5.33
CA ILE A 201 -5.00 -19.13 4.64
C ILE A 201 -5.06 -20.64 4.39
N ARG A 202 -5.44 -21.42 5.39
CA ARG A 202 -5.54 -22.89 5.27
C ARG A 202 -6.65 -23.33 4.32
N GLU A 203 -7.80 -22.66 4.30
CA GLU A 203 -8.87 -22.91 3.32
C GLU A 203 -8.36 -22.74 1.89
N LEU A 204 -7.63 -21.64 1.64
CA LEU A 204 -7.06 -21.37 0.32
C LEU A 204 -5.94 -22.37 -0.02
N TYR A 205 -5.11 -22.74 0.95
CA TYR A 205 -4.05 -23.72 0.76
C TYR A 205 -4.58 -25.10 0.31
N LYS A 206 -5.80 -25.48 0.72
CA LYS A 206 -6.45 -26.73 0.28
C LYS A 206 -6.85 -26.72 -1.19
N VAL A 207 -7.12 -25.54 -1.76
CA VAL A 207 -7.68 -25.42 -3.12
C VAL A 207 -6.69 -24.85 -4.13
N PHE A 208 -5.57 -24.30 -3.68
CA PHE A 208 -4.48 -23.82 -4.55
C PHE A 208 -3.20 -24.63 -4.29
N PRO A 209 -2.56 -25.23 -5.32
CA PRO A 209 -1.28 -25.92 -5.19
C PRO A 209 -0.14 -24.95 -4.81
N CYS A 210 -0.10 -24.56 -3.55
CA CYS A 210 0.83 -23.57 -3.04
C CYS A 210 2.22 -24.17 -2.83
N VAL A 211 3.26 -23.54 -3.39
CA VAL A 211 4.66 -23.96 -3.23
C VAL A 211 5.43 -23.10 -2.21
N ARG A 212 4.95 -21.90 -1.92
CA ARG A 212 5.57 -20.98 -0.95
C ARG A 212 4.55 -20.00 -0.39
N ILE A 213 4.64 -19.73 0.90
CA ILE A 213 3.94 -18.65 1.58
C ILE A 213 5.00 -17.63 2.04
N GLY A 214 4.90 -16.40 1.54
CA GLY A 214 5.68 -15.25 2.01
C GLY A 214 4.85 -14.45 3.01
N ILE A 215 5.40 -14.20 4.19
CA ILE A 215 4.75 -13.42 5.26
C ILE A 215 5.70 -12.31 5.67
N ASP A 216 5.19 -11.07 5.73
CA ASP A 216 5.95 -10.02 6.41
C ASP A 216 6.02 -10.36 7.90
N SER A 217 7.24 -10.55 8.41
CA SER A 217 7.49 -10.95 9.79
C SER A 217 7.38 -9.81 10.81
N GLN A 218 7.13 -8.59 10.37
CA GLN A 218 6.95 -7.46 11.27
C GLN A 218 5.55 -7.49 11.92
N GLY A 219 5.45 -6.98 13.13
CA GLY A 219 4.17 -6.87 13.84
C GLY A 219 3.42 -8.20 13.99
N GLY A 220 2.25 -8.31 13.36
CA GLY A 220 1.39 -9.50 13.43
C GLY A 220 1.90 -10.73 12.69
N GLY A 221 2.96 -10.60 11.87
CA GLY A 221 3.44 -11.70 11.02
C GLY A 221 3.95 -12.89 11.79
N PHE A 222 4.60 -12.65 12.92
CA PHE A 222 5.06 -13.73 13.80
C PHE A 222 3.89 -14.55 14.34
N ALA A 223 2.81 -13.89 14.78
CA ALA A 223 1.61 -14.57 15.29
C ALA A 223 0.91 -15.41 14.22
N ILE A 224 0.88 -14.93 12.97
CA ILE A 224 0.35 -15.71 11.84
C ILE A 224 1.25 -16.91 11.54
N ALA A 225 2.57 -16.73 11.50
CA ALA A 225 3.50 -17.81 11.22
C ALA A 225 3.44 -18.92 12.30
N GLU A 226 3.35 -18.54 13.57
CA GLU A 226 3.14 -19.49 14.66
C GLU A 226 1.78 -20.16 14.60
N GLY A 227 0.72 -19.37 14.38
CA GLY A 227 -0.64 -19.89 14.25
C GLY A 227 -0.80 -20.89 13.10
N LEU A 228 -0.06 -20.72 11.99
CA LEU A 228 -0.06 -21.69 10.89
C LEU A 228 0.68 -22.97 11.22
N ARG A 229 1.68 -22.93 12.11
CA ARG A 229 2.46 -24.12 12.55
C ARG A 229 1.82 -24.85 13.74
N ASP A 230 0.90 -24.21 14.42
CA ASP A 230 0.25 -24.75 15.62
C ASP A 230 -0.68 -25.91 15.26
N SER A 231 -0.28 -27.13 15.64
CA SER A 231 -1.07 -28.35 15.40
C SER A 231 -2.40 -28.36 16.14
N ASP A 232 -2.51 -27.69 17.29
CA ASP A 232 -3.71 -27.68 18.12
C ASP A 232 -4.82 -26.78 17.53
N LYS A 233 -4.44 -25.92 16.57
CA LYS A 233 -5.37 -25.05 15.82
C LYS A 233 -5.80 -25.63 14.48
N LEU A 234 -5.38 -26.85 14.16
CA LEU A 234 -5.75 -27.52 12.92
C LEU A 234 -7.13 -28.16 13.04
N HIS A 235 -7.93 -28.06 11.99
CA HIS A 235 -9.12 -28.87 11.84
C HIS A 235 -8.78 -30.25 11.27
N VAL A 236 -9.70 -31.19 11.42
CA VAL A 236 -9.55 -32.55 10.87
C VAL A 236 -9.23 -32.49 9.37
N GLY A 237 -8.09 -33.09 8.98
CA GLY A 237 -7.60 -33.11 7.60
C GLY A 237 -6.74 -31.92 7.18
N GLU A 238 -6.44 -30.98 8.06
CA GLU A 238 -5.46 -29.92 7.81
C GLU A 238 -4.04 -30.41 8.16
N ARG A 239 -3.05 -29.84 7.47
CA ARG A 239 -1.62 -30.06 7.75
C ARG A 239 -1.00 -28.75 8.25
N PRO A 240 -0.04 -28.84 9.18
CA PRO A 240 0.71 -27.67 9.66
C PRO A 240 1.57 -27.04 8.56
#